data_45a12a7f29803e7018e9ad27a5ff7a04
#
_entry.id   45a12a7f29803e7018e9ad27a5ff7a04
#
_cell.length_a   1.000
_cell.length_b   1.000
_cell.length_c   1.000
_cell.angle_alpha   90.00
_cell.angle_beta   90.00
_cell.angle_gamma   90.00
#
_symmetry.space_group_name_H-M   'P 1'
#
loop_
_entity.id
_entity.type
_entity.pdbx_description
1 polymer ?
#
loop_
_entity_poly.entity_id
_entity_poly.type
_entity_poly.pdbx_seq_one_letter_code
_entity_poly.pdbx_strand_id
1 'polypeptide(L)'
;SLYRECKYYVPQLIFDQVNTLSPDRNPASEFCDYSLFLAYKDGVLAGRVAAIVNKKANEQWNHKEVRFGWFDFADDRAVSEALIDEVEKFGRQRGMDKIVGPLGFTDFDPEGMLVDGFDSPSTMALNYNYPYYQL
;
A
#
# COMPACT_ATOMS: atom_id res chain seq x y z
N SER A 1 -0.44 4.00 -15.80
CA SER A 1 -0.97 3.07 -14.80
C SER A 1 -0.57 1.65 -15.17
N LEU A 2 -0.12 0.86 -14.20
CA LEU A 2 0.18 -0.58 -14.37
C LEU A 2 -1.04 -1.38 -14.86
N TYR A 3 -2.24 -0.92 -14.54
CA TYR A 3 -3.51 -1.59 -14.87
C TYR A 3 -4.21 -1.00 -16.09
N ARG A 4 -3.54 -0.21 -16.90
CA ARG A 4 -4.16 0.54 -18.01
C ARG A 4 -4.92 -0.35 -19.00
N GLU A 5 -4.42 -1.56 -19.22
CA GLU A 5 -4.99 -2.52 -20.17
C GLU A 5 -5.78 -3.65 -19.48
N CYS A 6 -5.90 -3.61 -18.16
CA CYS A 6 -6.63 -4.61 -17.40
C CYS A 6 -8.12 -4.28 -17.39
N LYS A 7 -8.94 -5.09 -18.07
CA LYS A 7 -10.41 -4.88 -18.15
C LYS A 7 -11.14 -5.14 -16.83
N TYR A 8 -10.51 -5.81 -15.88
CA TYR A 8 -11.12 -6.16 -14.59
C TYR A 8 -10.74 -5.18 -13.48
N TYR A 9 -9.74 -4.35 -13.72
CA TYR A 9 -9.34 -3.32 -12.75
C TYR A 9 -10.36 -2.18 -12.71
N VAL A 10 -10.91 -1.93 -11.54
CA VAL A 10 -11.78 -0.78 -11.28
C VAL A 10 -10.94 0.31 -10.61
N PRO A 11 -10.59 1.39 -11.33
CA PRO A 11 -9.75 2.45 -10.76
C PRO A 11 -10.49 3.18 -9.64
N GLN A 12 -9.77 3.43 -8.56
CA GLN A 12 -10.25 4.35 -7.53
C GLN A 12 -10.29 5.78 -8.06
N LEU A 13 -11.15 6.61 -7.51
CA LEU A 13 -11.22 8.02 -7.86
C LEU A 13 -9.90 8.71 -7.45
N ILE A 14 -9.26 9.37 -8.41
CA ILE A 14 -7.99 10.09 -8.18
C ILE A 14 -8.13 11.11 -7.04
N PHE A 15 -9.27 11.79 -6.99
CA PHE A 15 -9.58 12.77 -5.94
C PHE A 15 -9.55 12.14 -4.54
N ASP A 16 -10.14 10.97 -4.38
CA ASP A 16 -10.17 10.26 -3.10
C ASP A 16 -8.77 9.79 -2.70
N GLN A 17 -8.00 9.24 -3.64
CA GLN A 17 -6.61 8.85 -3.36
C GLN A 17 -5.74 10.04 -2.95
N VAL A 18 -5.86 11.17 -3.65
CA VAL A 18 -5.12 12.40 -3.32
C VAL A 18 -5.50 12.90 -1.94
N ASN A 19 -6.79 12.91 -1.59
CA ASN A 19 -7.24 13.32 -0.27
C ASN A 19 -6.73 12.39 0.83
N THR A 20 -6.84 11.07 0.62
CA THR A 20 -6.38 10.07 1.60
C THR A 20 -4.87 10.14 1.85
N LEU A 21 -4.08 10.41 0.81
CA LEU A 21 -2.61 10.48 0.93
C LEU A 21 -2.07 11.89 1.25
N SER A 22 -2.94 12.87 1.38
CA SER A 22 -2.54 14.25 1.70
C SER A 22 -2.62 14.52 3.22
N PRO A 23 -1.52 14.93 3.85
CA PRO A 23 -1.49 15.19 5.31
C PRO A 23 -2.56 16.17 5.78
N ASP A 24 -2.79 17.20 4.98
CA ASP A 24 -3.73 18.30 5.32
C ASP A 24 -5.21 17.91 5.15
N ARG A 25 -5.49 16.78 4.54
CA ARG A 25 -6.85 16.35 4.18
C ARG A 25 -7.29 15.06 4.86
N ASN A 26 -6.34 14.23 5.27
CA ASN A 26 -6.64 12.98 5.95
C ASN A 26 -6.50 13.15 7.47
N PRO A 27 -7.60 13.05 8.25
CA PRO A 27 -7.54 13.13 9.71
C PRO A 27 -6.64 12.06 10.35
N ALA A 28 -6.42 10.93 9.69
CA ALA A 28 -5.54 9.88 10.16
C ALA A 28 -4.07 10.34 10.27
N SER A 29 -3.68 11.41 9.57
CA SER A 29 -2.34 12.00 9.68
C SER A 29 -2.00 12.50 11.09
N GLU A 30 -3.01 12.80 11.90
CA GLU A 30 -2.81 13.25 13.30
C GLU A 30 -2.23 12.15 14.21
N PHE A 31 -2.50 10.87 13.88
CA PHE A 31 -2.07 9.71 14.69
C PHE A 31 -1.27 8.68 13.92
N CYS A 32 -0.99 8.93 12.64
CA CYS A 32 -0.16 8.08 11.81
C CYS A 32 1.10 8.82 11.35
N ASP A 33 2.25 8.17 11.49
CA ASP A 33 3.44 8.54 10.72
C ASP A 33 3.42 7.75 9.44
N TYR A 34 3.66 8.39 8.30
CA TYR A 34 3.70 7.68 7.01
C TYR A 34 4.65 8.32 6.01
N SER A 35 5.06 7.53 5.05
CA SER A 35 5.86 7.96 3.91
C SER A 35 5.46 7.21 2.65
N LEU A 36 5.53 7.90 1.52
CA LEU A 36 5.21 7.34 0.21
C LEU A 36 6.53 7.10 -0.55
N PHE A 37 6.67 5.92 -1.12
CA PHE A 37 7.84 5.53 -1.90
C PHE A 37 7.45 5.18 -3.32
N LEU A 38 8.28 5.62 -4.27
CA LEU A 38 8.18 5.29 -5.68
C LEU A 38 9.44 4.55 -6.11
N ALA A 39 9.27 3.47 -6.85
CA ALA A 39 10.36 2.74 -7.46
C ALA A 39 10.45 3.05 -8.94
N TYR A 40 11.66 3.36 -9.40
CA TYR A 40 11.97 3.59 -10.81
C TYR A 40 12.97 2.54 -11.29
N LYS A 41 12.73 2.02 -12.49
CA LYS A 41 13.66 1.13 -13.18
C LYS A 41 13.93 1.69 -14.57
N ASP A 42 15.21 1.90 -14.89
CA ASP A 42 15.65 2.51 -16.15
C ASP A 42 14.94 3.84 -16.46
N GLY A 43 14.72 4.66 -15.42
CA GLY A 43 14.03 5.95 -15.53
C GLY A 43 12.50 5.88 -15.67
N VAL A 44 11.91 4.68 -15.64
CA VAL A 44 10.47 4.45 -15.73
C VAL A 44 9.89 4.10 -14.36
N LEU A 45 8.75 4.71 -14.00
CA LEU A 45 8.03 4.38 -12.78
C LEU A 45 7.57 2.92 -12.81
N ALA A 46 8.10 2.10 -11.91
CA ALA A 46 7.88 0.66 -11.85
C ALA A 46 7.05 0.22 -10.65
N GLY A 47 6.89 1.05 -9.62
CA GLY A 47 6.09 0.68 -8.46
C GLY A 47 5.93 1.80 -7.45
N ARG A 48 5.05 1.56 -6.48
CA ARG A 48 4.76 2.47 -5.37
C ARG A 48 4.40 1.69 -4.11
N VAL A 49 4.60 2.28 -2.96
CA VAL A 49 4.12 1.77 -1.67
C VAL A 49 3.97 2.92 -0.67
N ALA A 50 3.03 2.82 0.23
CA ALA A 50 2.93 3.64 1.42
C ALA A 50 3.39 2.82 2.64
N ALA A 51 4.30 3.37 3.45
CA ALA A 51 4.65 2.84 4.76
C ALA A 51 3.93 3.66 5.83
N ILE A 52 3.23 3.00 6.75
CA ILE A 52 2.34 3.66 7.72
C ILE A 52 2.57 3.06 9.11
N VAL A 53 2.81 3.90 10.10
CA VAL A 53 2.78 3.52 11.52
C VAL A 53 1.56 4.18 12.15
N ASN A 54 0.53 3.39 12.42
CA ASN A 54 -0.67 3.85 13.12
C ASN A 54 -0.43 3.73 14.64
N LYS A 55 -0.11 4.86 15.27
CA LYS A 55 0.23 4.91 16.70
C LYS A 55 -0.96 4.48 17.59
N LYS A 56 -2.17 4.94 17.26
CA LYS A 56 -3.37 4.57 18.04
C LYS A 56 -3.65 3.07 17.99
N ALA A 57 -3.60 2.46 16.80
CA ALA A 57 -3.82 1.03 16.66
C ALA A 57 -2.74 0.22 17.38
N ASN A 58 -1.46 0.62 17.25
CA ASN A 58 -0.36 -0.04 17.93
C ASN A 58 -0.48 0.04 19.47
N GLU A 59 -0.89 1.17 20.00
CA GLU A 59 -1.15 1.33 21.45
C GLU A 59 -2.34 0.49 21.90
N GLN A 60 -3.46 0.55 21.19
CA GLN A 60 -4.69 -0.16 21.55
C GLN A 60 -4.50 -1.67 21.58
N TRP A 61 -3.76 -2.21 20.61
CA TRP A 61 -3.57 -3.65 20.46
C TRP A 61 -2.22 -4.14 21.00
N ASN A 62 -1.42 -3.26 21.61
CA ASN A 62 -0.07 -3.55 22.11
C ASN A 62 0.82 -4.19 21.01
N HIS A 63 0.78 -3.63 19.81
CA HIS A 63 1.56 -4.05 18.65
C HIS A 63 2.67 -3.03 18.34
N LYS A 64 3.72 -3.50 17.66
CA LYS A 64 4.79 -2.68 17.07
C LYS A 64 4.85 -2.94 15.58
N GLU A 65 3.80 -2.52 14.89
CA GLU A 65 3.59 -2.84 13.48
C GLU A 65 3.78 -1.60 12.60
N VAL A 66 4.51 -1.79 11.50
CA VAL A 66 4.46 -0.92 10.33
C VAL A 66 3.55 -1.57 9.29
N ARG A 67 2.63 -0.79 8.76
CA ARG A 67 1.74 -1.21 7.69
C ARG A 67 2.32 -0.82 6.34
N PHE A 68 2.02 -1.60 5.30
CA PHE A 68 2.22 -1.19 3.92
C PHE A 68 0.91 -1.23 3.16
N GLY A 69 0.64 -0.20 2.37
CA GLY A 69 -0.56 -0.09 1.54
C GLY A 69 -0.24 0.59 0.21
N TRP A 70 -1.23 0.73 -0.65
CA TRP A 70 -1.03 1.27 -2.01
C TRP A 70 0.14 0.60 -2.72
N PHE A 71 0.29 -0.71 -2.50
CA PHE A 71 1.40 -1.51 -2.98
C PHE A 71 1.13 -1.99 -4.40
N ASP A 72 1.74 -1.32 -5.36
CA ASP A 72 1.65 -1.66 -6.77
C ASP A 72 3.05 -1.72 -7.38
N PHE A 73 3.32 -2.74 -8.17
CA PHE A 73 4.60 -2.91 -8.83
C PHE A 73 4.47 -3.67 -10.16
N ALA A 74 5.38 -3.40 -11.09
CA ALA A 74 5.52 -4.17 -12.33
C ALA A 74 5.96 -5.61 -12.01
N ASP A 75 5.75 -6.54 -12.94
CA ASP A 75 6.18 -7.94 -12.81
C ASP A 75 7.72 -8.04 -12.78
N ASP A 76 8.28 -7.59 -11.67
CA ASP A 76 9.72 -7.56 -11.40
C ASP A 76 9.96 -7.66 -9.89
N ARG A 77 10.46 -8.80 -9.47
CA ARG A 77 10.73 -9.10 -8.06
C ARG A 77 11.67 -8.09 -7.41
N ALA A 78 12.67 -7.60 -8.13
CA ALA A 78 13.60 -6.60 -7.59
C ALA A 78 12.88 -5.29 -7.22
N VAL A 79 11.83 -4.93 -7.95
CA VAL A 79 11.01 -3.74 -7.64
C VAL A 79 10.21 -3.96 -6.36
N SER A 80 9.53 -5.10 -6.22
CA SER A 80 8.75 -5.41 -5.01
C SER A 80 9.63 -5.53 -3.78
N GLU A 81 10.78 -6.20 -3.87
CA GLU A 81 11.75 -6.30 -2.79
C GLU A 81 12.27 -4.92 -2.35
N ALA A 82 12.64 -4.07 -3.29
CA ALA A 82 13.11 -2.72 -2.96
C ALA A 82 12.05 -1.88 -2.26
N LEU A 83 10.78 -1.99 -2.66
CA LEU A 83 9.67 -1.29 -2.00
C LEU A 83 9.44 -1.79 -0.58
N ILE A 84 9.43 -3.10 -0.37
CA ILE A 84 9.28 -3.70 0.97
C ILE A 84 10.48 -3.36 1.87
N ASP A 85 11.70 -3.36 1.34
CA ASP A 85 12.90 -2.95 2.08
C ASP A 85 12.77 -1.50 2.61
N GLU A 86 12.22 -0.59 1.83
CA GLU A 86 11.98 0.79 2.31
C GLU A 86 10.91 0.84 3.41
N VAL A 87 9.86 0.02 3.32
CA VAL A 87 8.87 -0.11 4.40
C VAL A 87 9.52 -0.65 5.68
N GLU A 88 10.37 -1.67 5.57
CA GLU A 88 11.11 -2.20 6.72
C GLU A 88 12.02 -1.17 7.37
N LYS A 89 12.79 -0.42 6.57
CA LYS A 89 13.64 0.66 7.08
C LYS A 89 12.84 1.72 7.81
N PHE A 90 11.72 2.15 7.21
CA PHE A 90 10.80 3.11 7.81
C PHE A 90 10.27 2.62 9.17
N GLY A 91 9.86 1.35 9.27
CA GLY A 91 9.39 0.74 10.49
C GLY A 91 10.49 0.61 11.55
N ARG A 92 11.67 0.11 11.19
CA ARG A 92 12.81 -0.05 12.10
C ARG A 92 13.27 1.27 12.72
N GLN A 93 13.29 2.35 11.93
CA GLN A 93 13.63 3.69 12.41
C GLN A 93 12.65 4.20 13.48
N ARG A 94 11.44 3.64 13.54
CA ARG A 94 10.36 3.98 14.49
C ARG A 94 10.16 2.92 15.57
N GLY A 95 11.06 1.95 15.67
CA GLY A 95 11.01 0.90 16.69
C GLY A 95 9.95 -0.17 16.43
N MET A 96 9.49 -0.31 15.20
CA MET A 96 8.56 -1.38 14.82
C MET A 96 9.33 -2.69 14.59
N ASP A 97 8.72 -3.81 14.93
CA ASP A 97 9.30 -5.16 14.83
C ASP A 97 8.50 -6.10 13.90
N LYS A 98 7.39 -5.62 13.37
CA LYS A 98 6.52 -6.38 12.47
C LYS A 98 6.08 -5.53 11.29
N ILE A 99 5.98 -6.15 10.11
CA ILE A 99 5.40 -5.57 8.90
C ILE A 99 4.08 -6.27 8.58
N VAL A 100 3.04 -5.51 8.28
CA VAL A 100 1.69 -6.00 7.98
C VAL A 100 1.12 -5.29 6.75
N GLY A 101 0.47 -6.02 5.90
CA GLY A 101 -0.22 -5.43 4.74
C GLY A 101 -0.62 -6.47 3.68
N PRO A 102 -1.19 -6.01 2.57
CA PRO A 102 -1.58 -4.62 2.25
C PRO A 102 -2.70 -4.08 3.14
N LEU A 103 -2.49 -2.91 3.73
CA LEU A 103 -3.41 -2.30 4.70
C LEU A 103 -3.19 -0.78 4.73
N GLY A 104 -4.25 0.01 4.74
CA GLY A 104 -4.18 1.46 4.77
C GLY A 104 -4.06 2.07 6.17
N PHE A 105 -4.46 3.33 6.29
CA PHE A 105 -4.49 4.05 7.57
C PHE A 105 -5.53 3.46 8.53
N THR A 106 -6.68 3.08 7.97
CA THR A 106 -7.83 2.53 8.70
C THR A 106 -8.44 1.37 7.91
N ASP A 107 -9.34 0.64 8.53
CA ASP A 107 -10.09 -0.48 7.93
C ASP A 107 -11.10 -0.04 6.83
N PHE A 108 -11.23 1.27 6.62
CA PHE A 108 -12.02 1.82 5.50
C PHE A 108 -11.20 2.01 4.22
N ASP A 109 -9.88 1.94 4.31
CA ASP A 109 -9.01 1.96 3.14
C ASP A 109 -8.99 0.58 2.46
N PRO A 110 -8.70 0.50 1.16
CA PRO A 110 -8.55 -0.79 0.49
C PRO A 110 -7.46 -1.63 1.14
N GLU A 111 -7.80 -2.88 1.45
CA GLU A 111 -6.91 -3.82 2.12
C GLU A 111 -6.91 -5.19 1.45
N GLY A 112 -5.93 -6.01 1.81
CA GLY A 112 -5.79 -7.37 1.34
C GLY A 112 -5.15 -7.49 -0.04
N MET A 113 -4.95 -8.73 -0.44
CA MET A 113 -4.39 -9.12 -1.71
C MET A 113 -5.32 -10.11 -2.40
N LEU A 114 -5.61 -9.87 -3.68
CA LEU A 114 -6.39 -10.79 -4.48
C LEU A 114 -5.58 -12.07 -4.74
N VAL A 115 -6.13 -13.22 -4.37
CA VAL A 115 -5.50 -14.53 -4.54
C VAL A 115 -6.26 -15.45 -5.50
N ASP A 116 -7.51 -15.11 -5.77
CA ASP A 116 -8.38 -15.82 -6.72
C ASP A 116 -9.42 -14.86 -7.31
N GLY A 117 -10.03 -15.19 -8.45
CA GLY A 117 -11.04 -14.35 -9.10
C GLY A 117 -10.45 -13.21 -9.95
N PHE A 118 -9.26 -13.38 -10.50
CA PHE A 118 -8.57 -12.37 -11.35
C PHE A 118 -9.31 -12.00 -12.63
N ASP A 119 -10.27 -12.81 -13.03
CA ASP A 119 -11.13 -12.65 -14.21
C ASP A 119 -12.49 -11.99 -13.92
N SER A 120 -12.64 -11.46 -12.70
CA SER A 120 -13.84 -10.76 -12.26
C SER A 120 -13.53 -9.31 -11.86
N PRO A 121 -14.43 -8.35 -12.12
CA PRO A 121 -14.24 -6.99 -11.66
C PRO A 121 -14.14 -6.90 -10.13
N SER A 122 -13.20 -6.11 -9.65
CA SER A 122 -13.07 -5.83 -8.22
C SER A 122 -14.29 -5.05 -7.72
N THR A 123 -14.68 -5.29 -6.49
CA THR A 123 -15.70 -4.49 -5.80
C THR A 123 -15.07 -3.25 -5.16
N MET A 124 -15.93 -2.32 -4.75
CA MET A 124 -15.51 -1.14 -4.00
C MET A 124 -14.80 -1.54 -2.69
N ALA A 125 -13.73 -0.84 -2.34
CA ALA A 125 -12.90 -1.08 -1.15
C ALA A 125 -12.06 -2.37 -1.15
N LEU A 126 -12.04 -3.14 -2.24
CA LEU A 126 -11.11 -4.26 -2.40
C LEU A 126 -9.99 -3.90 -3.38
N ASN A 127 -8.80 -4.39 -3.09
CA ASN A 127 -7.68 -4.27 -4.01
C ASN A 127 -7.82 -5.27 -5.16
N TYR A 128 -7.56 -4.80 -6.38
CA TYR A 128 -7.23 -5.67 -7.50
C TYR A 128 -5.71 -5.68 -7.68
N ASN A 129 -5.16 -6.86 -7.87
CA ASN A 129 -3.74 -7.03 -8.22
C ASN A 129 -3.59 -8.17 -9.24
N TYR A 130 -2.48 -8.13 -9.96
CA TYR A 130 -2.13 -9.22 -10.87
C TYR A 130 -1.71 -10.49 -10.12
N PRO A 131 -1.84 -11.69 -10.75
CA PRO A 131 -1.45 -12.96 -10.14
C PRO A 131 0.00 -13.03 -9.66
N TYR A 132 0.93 -12.30 -10.29
CA TYR A 132 2.35 -12.31 -9.91
C TYR A 132 2.64 -11.68 -8.54
N TYR A 133 1.68 -11.00 -7.91
CA TYR A 133 1.84 -10.45 -6.56
C TYR A 133 2.02 -11.53 -5.49
N GLN A 134 1.61 -12.76 -5.77
CA GLN A 134 1.72 -13.91 -4.85
C GLN A 134 3.12 -14.56 -4.85
N LEU A 135 4.00 -14.17 -5.76
CA LEU A 135 5.34 -14.73 -5.92
C LEU A 135 6.37 -13.94 -5.07
#